data_7de7d9aff28f3f8c7dfe19ae8682ea1c
#
_entry.id   7de7d9aff28f3f8c7dfe19ae8682ea1c
#
_cell.length_a   1.000
_cell.length_b   1.000
_cell.length_c   1.000
_cell.angle_alpha   90.00
_cell.angle_beta   90.00
_cell.angle_gamma   90.00
#
_symmetry.space_group_name_H-M   'P 1'
#
loop_
_entity.id
_entity.type
_entity.pdbx_description
1 polymer ?
#
loop_
_entity_poly.entity_id
_entity_poly.type
_entity_poly.pdbx_seq_one_letter_code
_entity_poly.pdbx_strand_id
1 'polypeptide(L)'
;MRVRGLVALVACAMATGLGCGSTTTPQSAPLIFDGAPAVTVASASGALSVSVWWSPAQPTVGYDAGQLAITDQTGAPFTGATLTVVPWMPAHGHGASVQATITETAPGVYAASPLDFYMSGAWVLRTRIQRAGDGEAPIDDTAQPPIEIP
;
A
#
# COMPACT_ATOMS: atom_id res chain seq x y z
N MET A 1 6.62 66.21 -49.49
CA MET A 1 7.27 65.93 -48.17
C MET A 1 7.62 64.45 -48.12
N ARG A 2 8.86 64.14 -47.87
CA ARG A 2 9.50 62.82 -48.07
C ARG A 2 9.19 61.92 -46.87
N VAL A 3 8.67 60.70 -47.14
CA VAL A 3 8.62 59.63 -46.13
C VAL A 3 9.56 58.52 -46.53
N ARG A 4 10.57 58.31 -45.74
CA ARG A 4 11.60 57.28 -45.94
C ARG A 4 11.09 55.94 -45.30
N GLY A 5 11.04 54.92 -46.11
CA GLY A 5 10.77 53.57 -45.68
C GLY A 5 11.98 52.97 -44.96
N LEU A 6 11.70 52.30 -43.86
CA LEU A 6 12.66 51.48 -43.09
C LEU A 6 12.39 50.01 -43.37
N VAL A 7 13.36 49.36 -44.00
CA VAL A 7 13.31 47.92 -44.26
C VAL A 7 13.79 47.22 -42.98
N ALA A 8 12.92 46.42 -42.36
CA ALA A 8 13.29 45.59 -41.25
C ALA A 8 13.72 44.19 -41.73
N LEU A 9 14.97 43.86 -41.48
CA LEU A 9 15.52 42.53 -41.68
C LEU A 9 14.93 41.58 -40.63
N VAL A 10 14.24 40.53 -41.06
CA VAL A 10 13.81 39.44 -40.19
C VAL A 10 14.94 38.42 -40.15
N ALA A 11 15.63 38.32 -39.01
CA ALA A 11 16.60 37.26 -38.73
C ALA A 11 15.83 35.99 -38.29
N CYS A 12 15.92 34.96 -39.11
CA CYS A 12 15.37 33.64 -38.77
C CYS A 12 16.34 32.94 -37.83
N ALA A 13 16.01 32.90 -36.55
CA ALA A 13 16.74 32.13 -35.53
C ALA A 13 16.26 30.67 -35.57
N MET A 14 17.11 29.77 -36.03
CA MET A 14 16.89 28.33 -35.94
C MET A 14 17.10 27.89 -34.48
N ALA A 15 16.02 27.63 -33.78
CA ALA A 15 16.05 27.00 -32.45
C ALA A 15 16.20 25.49 -32.64
N THR A 16 17.39 24.95 -32.38
CA THR A 16 17.61 23.50 -32.21
C THR A 16 16.95 23.07 -30.90
N GLY A 17 15.77 22.46 -31.01
CA GLY A 17 15.10 21.87 -29.87
C GLY A 17 15.86 20.64 -29.38
N LEU A 18 16.55 20.75 -28.25
CA LEU A 18 16.93 19.58 -27.45
C LEU A 18 15.65 18.93 -26.94
N GLY A 19 15.28 17.79 -27.47
CA GLY A 19 14.22 16.97 -26.97
C GLY A 19 14.62 16.44 -25.56
N CYS A 20 14.06 17.02 -24.50
CA CYS A 20 14.05 16.37 -23.19
C CYS A 20 13.22 15.10 -23.32
N GLY A 21 13.90 13.96 -23.39
CA GLY A 21 13.27 12.66 -23.26
C GLY A 21 12.64 12.58 -21.85
N SER A 22 11.31 12.70 -21.79
CA SER A 22 10.56 12.40 -20.57
C SER A 22 10.74 10.92 -20.31
N THR A 23 11.59 10.55 -19.36
CA THR A 23 11.62 9.22 -18.79
C THR A 23 10.30 9.04 -18.04
N THR A 24 9.31 8.46 -18.70
CA THR A 24 8.08 8.01 -18.08
C THR A 24 8.47 6.86 -17.14
N THR A 25 8.61 7.15 -15.85
CA THR A 25 8.68 6.13 -14.82
C THR A 25 7.42 5.26 -14.98
N PRO A 26 7.54 3.93 -15.08
CA PRO A 26 6.36 3.08 -15.14
C PRO A 26 5.55 3.32 -13.85
N GLN A 27 4.44 4.01 -13.98
CA GLN A 27 3.50 4.24 -12.90
C GLN A 27 2.80 2.90 -12.66
N SER A 28 3.07 2.27 -11.54
CA SER A 28 2.33 1.08 -11.11
C SER A 28 0.84 1.39 -11.17
N ALA A 29 0.05 0.46 -11.71
CA ALA A 29 -1.39 0.60 -11.73
C ALA A 29 -1.89 0.85 -10.29
N PRO A 30 -2.90 1.72 -10.10
CA PRO A 30 -3.45 1.95 -8.78
C PRO A 30 -4.01 0.64 -8.20
N LEU A 31 -3.69 0.37 -6.94
CA LEU A 31 -4.26 -0.76 -6.22
C LEU A 31 -5.75 -0.49 -5.98
N ILE A 32 -6.60 -1.42 -6.36
CA ILE A 32 -8.06 -1.31 -6.21
C ILE A 32 -8.48 -2.30 -5.13
N PHE A 33 -9.11 -1.78 -4.07
CA PHE A 33 -9.65 -2.53 -2.96
C PHE A 33 -11.14 -2.23 -2.84
N ASP A 34 -11.97 -3.08 -3.43
CA ASP A 34 -13.41 -2.89 -3.54
C ASP A 34 -14.21 -3.96 -2.80
N GLY A 35 -15.45 -3.62 -2.48
CA GLY A 35 -16.42 -4.55 -1.91
C GLY A 35 -16.25 -4.82 -0.41
N ALA A 36 -16.80 -5.95 0.02
CA ALA A 36 -16.65 -6.40 1.40
C ALA A 36 -15.21 -6.89 1.68
N PRO A 37 -14.74 -6.81 2.93
CA PRO A 37 -13.45 -7.40 3.29
C PRO A 37 -13.45 -8.91 3.01
N ALA A 38 -12.33 -9.41 2.55
CA ALA A 38 -12.14 -10.86 2.34
C ALA A 38 -12.15 -11.61 3.67
N VAL A 39 -11.65 -10.98 4.72
CA VAL A 39 -11.64 -11.53 6.08
C VAL A 39 -11.61 -10.41 7.11
N THR A 40 -12.24 -10.63 8.26
CA THR A 40 -12.14 -9.78 9.44
C THR A 40 -11.82 -10.66 10.64
N VAL A 41 -10.81 -10.27 11.42
CA VAL A 41 -10.39 -10.97 12.63
C VAL A 41 -10.21 -9.99 13.79
N ALA A 42 -10.42 -10.47 15.01
CA ALA A 42 -10.00 -9.73 16.20
C ALA A 42 -8.48 -9.83 16.38
N SER A 43 -7.87 -8.83 16.98
CA SER A 43 -6.50 -8.90 17.48
C SER A 43 -6.38 -9.88 18.65
N ALA A 44 -5.16 -10.26 19.02
CA ALA A 44 -4.90 -11.23 20.08
C ALA A 44 -5.44 -10.77 21.45
N SER A 45 -5.39 -9.48 21.74
CA SER A 45 -5.99 -8.91 22.96
C SER A 45 -7.50 -8.75 22.86
N GLY A 46 -8.09 -8.82 21.67
CA GLY A 46 -9.49 -8.50 21.39
C GLY A 46 -9.80 -6.99 21.38
N ALA A 47 -8.79 -6.13 21.58
CA ALA A 47 -9.00 -4.68 21.61
C ALA A 47 -9.21 -4.07 20.23
N LEU A 48 -8.72 -4.73 19.17
CA LEU A 48 -8.77 -4.24 17.80
C LEU A 48 -9.48 -5.26 16.90
N SER A 49 -10.06 -4.75 15.81
CA SER A 49 -10.58 -5.53 14.69
C SER A 49 -9.78 -5.20 13.43
N VAL A 50 -9.37 -6.23 12.69
CA VAL A 50 -8.58 -6.11 11.47
C VAL A 50 -9.34 -6.71 10.31
N SER A 51 -9.76 -5.88 9.36
CA SER A 51 -10.42 -6.27 8.11
C SER A 51 -9.43 -6.18 6.96
N VAL A 52 -9.42 -7.16 6.07
CA VAL A 52 -8.43 -7.25 4.97
C VAL A 52 -9.12 -7.34 3.62
N TRP A 53 -8.62 -6.58 2.67
CA TRP A 53 -8.92 -6.66 1.24
C TRP A 53 -7.64 -6.99 0.47
N TRP A 54 -7.80 -7.59 -0.69
CA TRP A 54 -6.70 -8.02 -1.56
C TRP A 54 -6.73 -7.30 -2.91
N SER A 55 -5.56 -7.07 -3.48
CA SER A 55 -5.41 -6.64 -4.87
C SER A 55 -4.32 -7.49 -5.54
N PRO A 56 -4.70 -8.41 -6.47
CA PRO A 56 -6.08 -8.70 -6.94
C PRO A 56 -6.99 -9.24 -5.83
N ALA A 57 -8.31 -9.18 -6.04
CA ALA A 57 -9.30 -9.62 -5.04
C ALA A 57 -9.17 -11.10 -4.65
N GLN A 58 -8.60 -11.92 -5.53
CA GLN A 58 -8.13 -13.27 -5.23
C GLN A 58 -6.61 -13.29 -5.39
N PRO A 59 -5.86 -13.30 -4.29
CA PRO A 59 -4.41 -13.40 -4.35
C PRO A 59 -3.96 -14.72 -4.93
N THR A 60 -2.78 -14.70 -5.55
CA THR A 60 -2.20 -15.86 -6.22
C THR A 60 -0.75 -16.05 -5.78
N VAL A 61 -0.11 -17.12 -6.23
CA VAL A 61 1.34 -17.27 -6.04
C VAL A 61 2.07 -16.12 -6.73
N GLY A 62 2.91 -15.40 -5.98
CA GLY A 62 3.67 -14.24 -6.43
C GLY A 62 3.52 -13.05 -5.50
N TYR A 63 3.63 -11.86 -6.08
CA TYR A 63 3.52 -10.60 -5.35
C TYR A 63 2.13 -10.01 -5.47
N ASP A 64 1.48 -9.87 -4.33
CA ASP A 64 0.17 -9.24 -4.21
C ASP A 64 0.23 -8.00 -3.29
N ALA A 65 -0.90 -7.34 -3.13
CA ALA A 65 -1.06 -6.25 -2.18
C ALA A 65 -2.29 -6.48 -1.30
N GLY A 66 -2.22 -5.99 -0.07
CA GLY A 66 -3.32 -6.01 0.88
C GLY A 66 -3.64 -4.61 1.38
N GLN A 67 -4.91 -4.39 1.73
CA GLN A 67 -5.35 -3.25 2.51
C GLN A 67 -5.90 -3.78 3.82
N LEU A 68 -5.47 -3.19 4.93
CA LEU A 68 -5.92 -3.51 6.27
C LEU A 68 -6.66 -2.31 6.85
N ALA A 69 -7.92 -2.48 7.22
CA ALA A 69 -8.64 -1.49 8.03
C ALA A 69 -8.64 -1.96 9.48
N ILE A 70 -8.16 -1.12 10.36
CA ILE A 70 -8.06 -1.40 11.80
C ILE A 70 -9.01 -0.46 12.55
N THR A 71 -9.86 -1.04 13.38
CA THR A 71 -10.79 -0.31 14.24
C THR A 71 -10.65 -0.78 15.68
N ASP A 72 -10.99 0.09 16.60
CA ASP A 72 -11.14 -0.27 18.00
C ASP A 72 -12.48 -0.97 18.29
N GLN A 73 -12.74 -1.31 19.56
CA GLN A 73 -13.97 -1.97 20.00
C GLN A 73 -15.25 -1.13 19.79
N THR A 74 -15.12 0.18 19.59
CA THR A 74 -16.25 1.07 19.30
C THR A 74 -16.53 1.19 17.80
N GLY A 75 -15.66 0.62 16.96
CA GLY A 75 -15.68 0.75 15.52
C GLY A 75 -14.98 2.01 14.99
N ALA A 76 -14.34 2.78 15.86
CA ALA A 76 -13.58 3.95 15.44
C ALA A 76 -12.27 3.55 14.77
N PRO A 77 -11.82 4.29 13.72
CA PRO A 77 -10.56 4.01 13.04
C PRO A 77 -9.35 4.08 13.98
N PHE A 78 -8.50 3.07 13.95
CA PHE A 78 -7.26 3.02 14.72
C PHE A 78 -6.11 3.62 13.90
N THR A 79 -5.89 4.93 14.06
CA THR A 79 -4.96 5.74 13.27
C THR A 79 -3.56 5.81 13.87
N GLY A 80 -2.56 6.17 13.04
CA GLY A 80 -1.20 6.44 13.49
C GLY A 80 -0.45 5.22 14.02
N ALA A 81 -0.89 4.02 13.67
CA ALA A 81 -0.19 2.80 14.06
C ALA A 81 1.00 2.51 13.13
N THR A 82 2.06 1.97 13.72
CA THR A 82 3.14 1.32 12.97
C THR A 82 2.80 -0.16 12.83
N LEU A 83 2.70 -0.63 11.59
CA LEU A 83 2.41 -2.03 11.30
C LEU A 83 3.65 -2.76 10.76
N THR A 84 3.79 -4.01 11.16
CA THR A 84 4.64 -5.00 10.48
C THR A 84 3.73 -6.11 9.97
N VAL A 85 3.74 -6.36 8.67
CA VAL A 85 2.90 -7.38 8.02
C VAL A 85 3.79 -8.37 7.30
N VAL A 86 3.72 -9.65 7.70
CA VAL A 86 4.53 -10.72 7.12
C VAL A 86 3.64 -11.89 6.75
N PRO A 87 3.55 -12.26 5.46
CA PRO A 87 2.95 -13.52 5.05
C PRO A 87 3.69 -14.68 5.72
N TRP A 88 2.96 -15.58 6.36
CA TRP A 88 3.51 -16.71 7.10
C TRP A 88 2.73 -17.98 6.80
N MET A 89 3.43 -19.07 6.51
CA MET A 89 2.83 -20.38 6.28
C MET A 89 3.02 -21.27 7.52
N PRO A 90 1.98 -21.44 8.36
CA PRO A 90 2.11 -22.19 9.62
C PRO A 90 2.53 -23.65 9.41
N ALA A 91 2.00 -24.29 8.37
CA ALA A 91 2.31 -25.71 8.07
C ALA A 91 3.78 -25.96 7.76
N HIS A 92 4.50 -24.96 7.27
CA HIS A 92 5.92 -25.06 6.90
C HIS A 92 6.86 -24.36 7.89
N GLY A 93 6.32 -23.56 8.82
CA GLY A 93 7.10 -22.86 9.85
C GLY A 93 7.99 -21.74 9.32
N HIS A 94 7.68 -21.18 8.14
CA HIS A 94 8.44 -20.08 7.54
C HIS A 94 7.52 -19.01 6.95
N GLY A 95 8.07 -17.84 6.71
CA GLY A 95 7.37 -16.70 6.11
C GLY A 95 8.11 -16.14 4.90
N ALA A 96 7.49 -15.15 4.27
CA ALA A 96 8.10 -14.39 3.21
C ALA A 96 9.34 -13.65 3.71
N SER A 97 10.41 -13.64 2.90
CA SER A 97 11.63 -12.88 3.19
C SER A 97 11.53 -11.41 2.77
N VAL A 98 10.58 -11.10 1.89
CA VAL A 98 10.32 -9.74 1.44
C VAL A 98 9.48 -9.01 2.49
N GLN A 99 9.94 -7.83 2.90
CA GLN A 99 9.19 -6.98 3.82
C GLN A 99 8.26 -6.05 3.05
N ALA A 100 6.98 -6.05 3.41
CA ALA A 100 6.02 -5.12 2.85
C ALA A 100 6.29 -3.69 3.35
N THR A 101 6.15 -2.74 2.44
CA THR A 101 6.02 -1.32 2.80
C THR A 101 4.59 -1.08 3.25
N ILE A 102 4.44 -0.42 4.40
CA ILE A 102 3.13 -0.09 4.97
C ILE A 102 2.93 1.41 4.88
N THR A 103 1.75 1.81 4.38
CA THR A 103 1.36 3.23 4.29
C THR A 103 -0.08 3.40 4.77
N GLU A 104 -0.32 4.28 5.72
CA GLU A 104 -1.68 4.69 6.09
C GLU A 104 -2.25 5.58 4.97
N THR A 105 -3.27 5.09 4.27
CA THR A 105 -3.88 5.74 3.09
C THR A 105 -5.13 6.52 3.42
N ALA A 106 -5.77 6.18 4.54
CA ALA A 106 -6.90 6.89 5.12
C ALA A 106 -6.91 6.58 6.64
N PRO A 107 -7.66 7.32 7.46
CA PRO A 107 -7.71 7.07 8.89
C PRO A 107 -7.97 5.59 9.25
N GLY A 108 -7.00 4.93 9.87
CA GLY A 108 -7.05 3.52 10.25
C GLY A 108 -7.00 2.53 9.08
N VAL A 109 -6.70 2.98 7.86
CA VAL A 109 -6.58 2.13 6.66
C VAL A 109 -5.15 2.12 6.16
N TYR A 110 -4.56 0.95 6.10
CA TYR A 110 -3.15 0.72 5.80
C TYR A 110 -3.00 -0.14 4.54
N ALA A 111 -2.29 0.35 3.55
CA ALA A 111 -1.87 -0.45 2.40
C ALA A 111 -0.56 -1.17 2.72
N ALA A 112 -0.47 -2.45 2.35
CA ALA A 112 0.71 -3.30 2.51
C ALA A 112 1.11 -3.89 1.16
N SER A 113 2.33 -3.62 0.69
CA SER A 113 2.84 -4.13 -0.59
C SER A 113 4.39 -4.05 -0.62
N PRO A 114 5.08 -4.99 -1.30
CA PRO A 114 4.54 -6.25 -1.82
C PRO A 114 4.30 -7.27 -0.69
N LEU A 115 3.32 -8.15 -0.88
CA LEU A 115 3.10 -9.34 -0.08
C LEU A 115 3.51 -10.55 -0.93
N ASP A 116 4.52 -11.30 -0.51
CA ASP A 116 5.09 -12.40 -1.28
C ASP A 116 4.50 -13.75 -0.84
N PHE A 117 3.69 -14.36 -1.71
CA PHE A 117 3.14 -15.71 -1.53
C PHE A 117 3.82 -16.66 -2.52
N TYR A 118 5.00 -17.16 -2.21
CA TYR A 118 5.84 -17.93 -3.13
C TYR A 118 5.39 -19.38 -3.36
N MET A 119 4.30 -19.83 -2.75
CA MET A 119 3.67 -21.14 -2.99
C MET A 119 2.19 -21.13 -2.63
N SER A 120 1.44 -22.07 -3.22
CA SER A 120 0.04 -22.30 -2.87
C SER A 120 -0.14 -22.88 -1.47
N GLY A 121 -1.32 -22.72 -0.89
CA GLY A 121 -1.74 -23.29 0.39
C GLY A 121 -2.19 -22.25 1.41
N ALA A 122 -2.35 -22.71 2.66
CA ALA A 122 -2.87 -21.90 3.76
C ALA A 122 -1.78 -21.02 4.38
N TRP A 123 -2.01 -19.72 4.33
CA TRP A 123 -1.16 -18.68 4.91
C TRP A 123 -1.91 -17.90 5.98
N VAL A 124 -1.18 -17.15 6.78
CA VAL A 124 -1.70 -16.07 7.63
C VAL A 124 -0.87 -14.82 7.41
N LEU A 125 -1.48 -13.65 7.52
CA LEU A 125 -0.73 -12.41 7.66
C LEU A 125 -0.39 -12.18 9.13
N ARG A 126 0.85 -12.44 9.54
CA ARG A 126 1.33 -12.03 10.85
C ARG A 126 1.43 -10.50 10.87
N THR A 127 0.45 -9.89 11.51
CA THR A 127 0.35 -8.44 11.62
C THR A 127 0.63 -8.04 13.06
N ARG A 128 1.71 -7.29 13.28
CA ARG A 128 1.98 -6.61 14.55
C ARG A 128 1.54 -5.16 14.42
N ILE A 129 0.80 -4.69 15.42
CA ILE A 129 0.17 -3.38 15.45
C ILE A 129 0.71 -2.63 16.66
N GLN A 130 1.45 -1.55 16.42
CA GLN A 130 2.06 -0.76 17.49
C GLN A 130 1.65 0.69 17.37
N ARG A 131 1.30 1.32 18.49
CA ARG A 131 1.08 2.76 18.57
C ARG A 131 1.68 3.27 19.88
N ALA A 132 2.48 4.34 19.79
CA ALA A 132 2.96 5.04 20.95
C ALA A 132 1.78 5.65 21.73
N GLY A 133 1.88 5.67 23.05
CA GLY A 133 0.88 6.29 23.89
C GLY A 133 1.11 7.80 23.94
N ASP A 134 0.28 8.58 23.27
CA ASP A 134 0.26 10.05 23.37
C ASP A 134 -0.63 10.46 24.57
N GLY A 135 -0.21 10.06 25.78
CA GLY A 135 -0.99 10.25 27.02
C GLY A 135 -1.89 9.06 27.40
N GLU A 136 -2.01 8.06 26.55
CA GLU A 136 -2.66 6.78 26.80
C GLU A 136 -1.62 5.64 26.93
N ALA A 137 -2.03 4.44 27.33
CA ALA A 137 -1.14 3.28 27.31
C ALA A 137 -0.71 2.95 25.89
N PRO A 138 0.58 2.62 25.64
CA PRO A 138 1.02 2.19 24.33
C PRO A 138 0.32 0.88 23.96
N ILE A 139 0.00 0.75 22.66
CA ILE A 139 -0.56 -0.48 22.11
C ILE A 139 0.57 -1.27 21.44
N ASP A 140 0.64 -2.56 21.74
CA ASP A 140 1.45 -3.56 21.05
C ASP A 140 0.62 -4.84 20.99
N ASP A 141 -0.02 -5.06 19.84
CA ASP A 141 -0.95 -6.15 19.64
C ASP A 141 -0.65 -6.89 18.33
N THR A 142 -1.28 -8.04 18.14
CA THR A 142 -1.07 -8.86 16.93
C THR A 142 -2.39 -9.36 16.38
N ALA A 143 -2.43 -9.55 15.06
CA ALA A 143 -3.54 -10.21 14.38
C ALA A 143 -2.98 -11.17 13.32
N GLN A 144 -3.74 -12.23 12.99
CA GLN A 144 -3.33 -13.24 12.01
C GLN A 144 -4.49 -13.56 11.06
N PRO A 145 -4.89 -12.62 10.19
CA PRO A 145 -5.88 -12.90 9.16
C PRO A 145 -5.46 -14.08 8.28
N PRO A 146 -6.30 -15.12 8.15
CA PRO A 146 -6.01 -16.26 7.28
C PRO A 146 -6.24 -15.92 5.81
N ILE A 147 -5.50 -16.61 4.94
CA ILE A 147 -5.64 -16.51 3.49
C ILE A 147 -5.28 -17.85 2.86
N GLU A 148 -6.04 -18.28 1.86
CA GLU A 148 -5.75 -19.45 1.03
C GLU A 148 -5.25 -18.98 -0.33
N ILE A 149 -4.06 -19.44 -0.71
CA ILE A 149 -3.45 -19.19 -2.02
C ILE A 149 -3.66 -20.44 -2.89
N PRO A 150 -4.41 -20.34 -4.01
CA PRO A 150 -4.73 -21.47 -4.88
C PRO A 150 -3.52 -22.05 -5.63
#